data_af6b44c7a3b8a85be3ce2bb2ddd1127c
#
_entry.id   af6b44c7a3b8a85be3ce2bb2ddd1127c
#
_cell.length_a   1.000
_cell.length_b   1.000
_cell.length_c   1.000
_cell.angle_alpha   90.00
_cell.angle_beta   90.00
_cell.angle_gamma   90.00
#
_symmetry.space_group_name_H-M   'P 1'
#
loop_
_entity.id
_entity.type
_entity.pdbx_description
1 polymer ?
#
loop_
_entity_poly.entity_id
_entity_poly.type
_entity_poly.pdbx_seq_one_letter_code
_entity_poly.pdbx_strand_id
1 'polypeptide(L)'
;MAADAAPASDDLPEDLDITAVRGAYTFPDIRRRRISGWLLLALGGFCFAAWTARGTNPILVNRGTLGAAIALLAIGAYHLATAWPLAVRDLDALVAAAGAVGFPVGHASAQLGWRGLLSRPTWRILVYSGEDPPAQRAIVLVDGVTGAVLSYFVEDNPEDWS
;
A
#
# COMPACT_ATOMS: atom_id res chain seq x y z
N MET A 1 31.48 -37.96 -23.71
CA MET A 1 31.29 -37.93 -22.26
C MET A 1 30.78 -36.52 -21.97
N ALA A 2 29.47 -36.34 -22.00
CA ALA A 2 28.85 -35.05 -21.69
C ALA A 2 28.81 -34.92 -20.17
N ALA A 3 29.42 -33.85 -19.64
CA ALA A 3 29.34 -33.52 -18.25
C ALA A 3 27.88 -33.07 -17.97
N ASP A 4 27.22 -33.82 -17.12
CA ASP A 4 25.91 -33.52 -16.57
C ASP A 4 26.10 -32.30 -15.66
N ALA A 5 25.79 -31.09 -16.20
CA ALA A 5 25.77 -29.89 -15.39
C ALA A 5 24.53 -29.99 -14.49
N ALA A 6 24.74 -30.21 -13.19
CA ALA A 6 23.69 -30.14 -12.20
C ALA A 6 22.95 -28.78 -12.36
N PRO A 7 21.60 -28.76 -12.28
CA PRO A 7 20.87 -27.53 -12.32
C PRO A 7 21.38 -26.64 -11.20
N ALA A 8 21.79 -25.41 -11.56
CA ALA A 8 22.15 -24.40 -10.58
C ALA A 8 20.95 -24.24 -9.63
N SER A 9 21.14 -24.51 -8.34
CA SER A 9 20.10 -24.24 -7.35
C SER A 9 19.92 -22.71 -7.29
N ASP A 10 18.70 -22.30 -7.54
CA ASP A 10 18.29 -20.88 -7.50
C ASP A 10 18.11 -20.38 -6.05
N ASP A 11 18.77 -21.09 -5.11
CA ASP A 11 18.74 -20.74 -3.69
C ASP A 11 19.69 -19.57 -3.44
N LEU A 12 19.15 -18.50 -2.85
CA LEU A 12 19.95 -17.36 -2.38
C LEU A 12 21.01 -17.84 -1.36
N PRO A 13 22.24 -17.32 -1.43
CA PRO A 13 23.23 -17.53 -0.39
C PRO A 13 22.67 -17.22 1.00
N GLU A 14 23.00 -18.03 2.02
CA GLU A 14 22.44 -17.91 3.38
C GLU A 14 22.65 -16.50 4.00
N ASP A 15 23.72 -15.83 3.64
CA ASP A 15 24.05 -14.47 4.09
C ASP A 15 23.17 -13.38 3.43
N LEU A 16 22.52 -13.70 2.29
CA LEU A 16 21.58 -12.84 1.59
C LEU A 16 20.11 -13.19 1.88
N ASP A 17 19.85 -14.36 2.44
CA ASP A 17 18.50 -14.78 2.83
C ASP A 17 18.05 -14.11 4.13
N ILE A 18 17.49 -12.91 4.02
CA ILE A 18 16.93 -12.17 5.15
C ILE A 18 15.57 -12.74 5.62
N THR A 19 14.97 -13.68 4.88
CA THR A 19 13.65 -14.26 5.24
C THR A 19 13.76 -15.13 6.48
N ALA A 20 14.88 -15.79 6.71
CA ALA A 20 15.17 -16.57 7.92
C ALA A 20 15.23 -15.67 9.18
N VAL A 21 15.64 -14.41 9.03
CA VAL A 21 15.81 -13.46 10.15
C VAL A 21 14.57 -12.55 10.35
N ARG A 22 13.90 -12.17 9.28
CA ARG A 22 12.79 -11.20 9.31
C ARG A 22 11.42 -11.79 8.95
N GLY A 23 11.35 -13.06 8.55
CA GLY A 23 10.15 -13.66 8.01
C GLY A 23 9.78 -13.12 6.61
N ALA A 24 8.71 -13.65 6.02
CA ALA A 24 8.17 -13.14 4.77
C ALA A 24 7.77 -11.66 4.91
N TYR A 25 8.10 -10.84 3.92
CA TYR A 25 7.72 -9.42 3.93
C TYR A 25 6.21 -9.28 4.04
N THR A 26 5.76 -8.54 5.04
CA THR A 26 4.34 -8.27 5.27
C THR A 26 4.04 -6.80 4.95
N PHE A 27 3.16 -6.56 4.01
CA PHE A 27 2.73 -5.20 3.68
C PHE A 27 1.99 -4.56 4.86
N PRO A 28 2.20 -3.25 5.12
CA PRO A 28 1.65 -2.58 6.28
C PRO A 28 0.11 -2.53 6.26
N ASP A 29 -0.51 -2.92 7.38
CA ASP A 29 -1.97 -2.83 7.54
C ASP A 29 -2.40 -1.39 7.87
N ILE A 30 -3.07 -0.76 6.92
CA ILE A 30 -3.58 0.61 7.02
C ILE A 30 -4.74 0.73 8.04
N ARG A 31 -5.36 -0.38 8.43
CA ARG A 31 -6.46 -0.40 9.41
C ARG A 31 -6.05 0.17 10.77
N ARG A 32 -4.76 0.17 11.10
CA ARG A 32 -4.24 0.80 12.32
C ARG A 32 -4.59 2.29 12.42
N ARG A 33 -4.82 2.98 11.29
CA ARG A 33 -5.31 4.37 11.29
C ARG A 33 -6.66 4.54 11.98
N ARG A 34 -7.49 3.49 12.04
CA ARG A 34 -8.78 3.52 12.75
C ARG A 34 -8.60 3.76 14.24
N ILE A 35 -7.58 3.17 14.86
CA ILE A 35 -7.30 3.35 16.31
C ILE A 35 -6.98 4.82 16.55
N SER A 36 -6.05 5.40 15.81
CA SER A 36 -5.71 6.83 15.91
C SER A 36 -6.92 7.72 15.64
N GLY A 37 -7.75 7.39 14.64
CA GLY A 37 -8.97 8.11 14.32
C GLY A 37 -9.95 8.16 15.49
N TRP A 38 -10.24 7.01 16.10
CA TRP A 38 -11.14 6.94 17.26
C TRP A 38 -10.59 7.65 18.49
N LEU A 39 -9.29 7.56 18.75
CA LEU A 39 -8.65 8.29 19.87
C LEU A 39 -8.75 9.80 19.68
N LEU A 40 -8.52 10.30 18.47
CA LEU A 40 -8.63 11.72 18.15
C LEU A 40 -10.08 12.20 18.25
N LEU A 41 -11.06 11.41 17.79
CA LEU A 41 -12.47 11.73 17.93
C LEU A 41 -12.90 11.76 19.40
N ALA A 42 -12.46 10.80 20.21
CA ALA A 42 -12.76 10.77 21.64
C ALA A 42 -12.17 11.99 22.36
N LEU A 43 -10.91 12.35 22.09
CA LEU A 43 -10.25 13.50 22.68
C LEU A 43 -10.91 14.82 22.21
N GLY A 44 -11.20 14.94 20.91
CA GLY A 44 -11.89 16.11 20.36
C GLY A 44 -13.30 16.26 20.92
N GLY A 45 -14.05 15.16 21.05
CA GLY A 45 -15.37 15.14 21.68
C GLY A 45 -15.32 15.53 23.15
N PHE A 46 -14.30 15.07 23.90
CA PHE A 46 -14.08 15.47 25.29
C PHE A 46 -13.80 16.99 25.42
N CYS A 47 -12.91 17.52 24.58
CA CYS A 47 -12.62 18.96 24.55
C CYS A 47 -13.88 19.78 24.21
N PHE A 48 -14.68 19.32 23.27
CA PHE A 48 -15.93 19.96 22.87
C PHE A 48 -16.96 19.94 24.03
N ALA A 49 -17.14 18.78 24.66
CA ALA A 49 -18.04 18.63 25.81
C ALA A 49 -17.61 19.52 26.99
N ALA A 50 -16.31 19.58 27.28
CA ALA A 50 -15.78 20.44 28.33
C ALA A 50 -16.07 21.93 28.02
N TRP A 51 -15.92 22.35 26.76
CA TRP A 51 -16.22 23.72 26.34
C TRP A 51 -17.71 24.04 26.48
N THR A 52 -18.63 23.14 26.09
CA THR A 52 -20.07 23.35 26.22
C THR A 52 -20.56 23.33 27.65
N ALA A 53 -20.01 22.47 28.51
CA ALA A 53 -20.47 22.28 29.89
C ALA A 53 -20.01 23.39 30.85
N ARG A 54 -18.84 23.99 30.62
CA ARG A 54 -18.23 24.95 31.59
C ARG A 54 -18.16 26.39 31.07
N GLY A 55 -18.61 26.65 29.85
CA GLY A 55 -18.44 27.96 29.24
C GLY A 55 -16.95 28.31 29.07
N THR A 56 -16.64 29.60 29.01
CA THR A 56 -15.27 30.09 28.89
C THR A 56 -14.61 30.24 30.25
N ASN A 57 -13.78 29.29 30.66
CA ASN A 57 -12.81 29.51 31.75
C ASN A 57 -11.49 29.98 31.09
N PRO A 58 -11.00 31.20 31.39
CA PRO A 58 -9.88 31.81 30.65
C PRO A 58 -8.58 30.99 30.67
N ILE A 59 -8.39 30.12 31.66
CA ILE A 59 -7.14 29.40 31.88
C ILE A 59 -7.14 28.04 31.15
N LEU A 60 -8.22 27.26 31.26
CA LEU A 60 -8.27 25.88 30.76
C LEU A 60 -9.25 25.65 29.63
N VAL A 61 -10.39 26.35 29.64
CA VAL A 61 -11.46 26.15 28.66
C VAL A 61 -11.79 27.51 28.01
N ASN A 62 -11.21 27.73 26.85
CA ASN A 62 -11.33 28.98 26.11
C ASN A 62 -11.58 28.71 24.62
N ARG A 63 -11.53 29.76 23.80
CA ARG A 63 -11.69 29.63 22.33
C ARG A 63 -10.64 28.74 21.67
N GLY A 64 -9.43 28.66 22.26
CA GLY A 64 -8.38 27.73 21.81
C GLY A 64 -8.77 26.27 22.02
N THR A 65 -9.44 25.95 23.14
CA THR A 65 -9.98 24.60 23.40
C THR A 65 -11.04 24.22 22.36
N LEU A 66 -11.92 25.15 21.95
CA LEU A 66 -12.86 24.92 20.87
C LEU A 66 -12.15 24.68 19.53
N GLY A 67 -11.14 25.51 19.22
CA GLY A 67 -10.33 25.32 18.01
C GLY A 67 -9.61 23.96 17.99
N ALA A 68 -9.03 23.57 19.11
CA ALA A 68 -8.41 22.25 19.27
C ALA A 68 -9.42 21.11 19.10
N ALA A 69 -10.62 21.22 19.69
CA ALA A 69 -11.69 20.25 19.53
C ALA A 69 -12.06 20.05 18.05
N ILE A 70 -12.29 21.14 17.32
CA ILE A 70 -12.63 21.10 15.90
C ILE A 70 -11.50 20.44 15.08
N ALA A 71 -10.25 20.84 15.33
CA ALA A 71 -9.09 20.25 14.64
C ALA A 71 -8.95 18.76 14.91
N LEU A 72 -9.07 18.31 16.16
CA LEU A 72 -9.00 16.90 16.53
C LEU A 72 -10.12 16.08 15.91
N LEU A 73 -11.35 16.60 15.90
CA LEU A 73 -12.49 15.93 15.24
C LEU A 73 -12.29 15.83 13.74
N ALA A 74 -11.82 16.89 13.08
CA ALA A 74 -11.55 16.87 11.64
C ALA A 74 -10.44 15.89 11.27
N ILE A 75 -9.32 15.88 12.01
CA ILE A 75 -8.20 14.96 11.79
C ILE A 75 -8.64 13.52 12.09
N GLY A 76 -9.39 13.29 13.17
CA GLY A 76 -9.93 11.98 13.52
C GLY A 76 -10.85 11.42 12.44
N ALA A 77 -11.78 12.25 11.93
CA ALA A 77 -12.65 11.89 10.82
C ALA A 77 -11.84 11.55 9.54
N TYR A 78 -10.83 12.36 9.22
CA TYR A 78 -9.93 12.08 8.09
C TYR A 78 -9.21 10.73 8.26
N HIS A 79 -8.67 10.42 9.46
CA HIS A 79 -8.04 9.13 9.74
C HIS A 79 -9.00 7.95 9.51
N LEU A 80 -10.27 8.09 9.91
CA LEU A 80 -11.29 7.05 9.66
C LEU A 80 -11.62 6.93 8.17
N ALA A 81 -11.79 8.04 7.48
CA ALA A 81 -12.09 8.06 6.04
C ALA A 81 -10.95 7.46 5.18
N THR A 82 -9.69 7.55 5.65
CA THR A 82 -8.51 7.03 4.96
C THR A 82 -8.07 5.64 5.42
N ALA A 83 -8.79 5.02 6.36
CA ALA A 83 -8.48 3.69 6.91
C ALA A 83 -9.07 2.57 6.04
N TRP A 84 -8.71 2.54 4.75
CA TRP A 84 -9.14 1.52 3.81
C TRP A 84 -8.66 0.12 4.21
N PRO A 85 -9.45 -0.94 3.98
CA PRO A 85 -8.93 -2.31 4.08
C PRO A 85 -8.00 -2.59 2.88
N LEU A 86 -6.85 -3.18 3.11
CA LEU A 86 -6.08 -3.83 2.05
C LEU A 86 -6.67 -5.25 1.91
N ALA A 87 -7.62 -5.41 0.99
CA ALA A 87 -8.34 -6.67 0.82
C ALA A 87 -7.70 -7.57 -0.24
N VAL A 88 -6.98 -6.98 -1.20
CA VAL A 88 -6.31 -7.67 -2.29
C VAL A 88 -4.84 -7.89 -1.92
N ARG A 89 -4.41 -9.15 -1.93
CA ARG A 89 -3.02 -9.51 -1.68
C ARG A 89 -2.17 -9.24 -2.93
N ASP A 90 -0.87 -9.18 -2.76
CA ASP A 90 0.11 -9.00 -3.82
C ASP A 90 -0.02 -10.04 -4.93
N LEU A 91 -0.18 -11.33 -4.58
CA LEU A 91 -0.39 -12.40 -5.56
C LEU A 91 -1.68 -12.24 -6.37
N ASP A 92 -2.77 -11.85 -5.72
CA ASP A 92 -4.05 -11.62 -6.41
C ASP A 92 -3.93 -10.43 -7.38
N ALA A 93 -3.18 -9.38 -6.99
CA ALA A 93 -2.90 -8.24 -7.85
C ALA A 93 -1.99 -8.60 -9.02
N LEU A 94 -0.99 -9.47 -8.82
CA LEU A 94 -0.13 -9.99 -9.89
C LEU A 94 -0.93 -10.79 -10.91
N VAL A 95 -1.85 -11.66 -10.47
CA VAL A 95 -2.74 -12.43 -11.36
C VAL A 95 -3.64 -11.49 -12.17
N ALA A 96 -4.22 -10.47 -11.53
CA ALA A 96 -5.04 -9.47 -12.23
C ALA A 96 -4.22 -8.69 -13.28
N ALA A 97 -2.98 -8.33 -12.95
CA ALA A 97 -2.08 -7.63 -13.87
C ALA A 97 -1.68 -8.51 -15.05
N ALA A 98 -1.33 -9.79 -14.81
CA ALA A 98 -0.98 -10.74 -15.87
C ALA A 98 -2.14 -10.95 -16.87
N GLY A 99 -3.37 -10.97 -16.38
CA GLY A 99 -4.56 -11.06 -17.23
C GLY A 99 -4.84 -9.81 -18.09
N ALA A 100 -4.26 -8.66 -17.72
CA ALA A 100 -4.53 -7.38 -18.39
C ALA A 100 -3.53 -7.03 -19.52
N VAL A 101 -2.28 -7.53 -19.45
CA VAL A 101 -1.19 -7.05 -20.33
C VAL A 101 -1.17 -7.68 -21.74
N GLY A 102 -1.83 -8.82 -21.96
CA GLY A 102 -1.98 -9.42 -23.29
C GLY A 102 -0.74 -10.16 -23.84
N PHE A 103 0.33 -10.29 -23.05
CA PHE A 103 1.52 -11.08 -23.38
C PHE A 103 1.85 -12.07 -22.26
N PRO A 104 2.60 -13.16 -22.54
CA PRO A 104 3.07 -14.08 -21.52
C PRO A 104 4.02 -13.37 -20.54
N VAL A 105 3.73 -13.46 -19.24
CA VAL A 105 4.54 -12.81 -18.20
C VAL A 105 5.67 -13.74 -17.76
N GLY A 106 6.91 -13.28 -17.87
CA GLY A 106 8.10 -13.96 -17.36
C GLY A 106 8.34 -13.66 -15.89
N HIS A 107 8.56 -12.39 -15.56
CA HIS A 107 8.72 -11.98 -14.17
C HIS A 107 7.94 -10.69 -13.89
N ALA A 108 7.60 -10.50 -12.62
CA ALA A 108 6.85 -9.34 -12.19
C ALA A 108 7.20 -8.94 -10.75
N SER A 109 7.00 -7.67 -10.45
CA SER A 109 7.17 -7.14 -9.10
C SER A 109 5.95 -6.33 -8.67
N ALA A 110 5.61 -6.39 -7.37
CA ALA A 110 4.48 -5.70 -6.79
C ALA A 110 4.94 -4.66 -5.79
N GLN A 111 4.41 -3.46 -5.91
CA GLN A 111 4.64 -2.34 -5.01
C GLN A 111 3.31 -1.82 -4.48
N LEU A 112 3.17 -1.67 -3.15
CA LEU A 112 2.00 -1.04 -2.56
C LEU A 112 2.20 0.47 -2.51
N GLY A 113 1.25 1.21 -3.08
CA GLY A 113 1.18 2.66 -3.05
C GLY A 113 -0.20 3.16 -2.63
N TRP A 114 -0.36 4.48 -2.63
CA TRP A 114 -1.62 5.14 -2.27
C TRP A 114 -2.02 6.15 -3.33
N ARG A 115 -3.32 6.21 -3.62
CA ARG A 115 -3.85 7.11 -4.64
C ARG A 115 -4.89 8.06 -4.05
N GLY A 116 -4.81 9.34 -4.49
CA GLY A 116 -5.74 10.40 -4.16
C GLY A 116 -5.67 10.89 -2.71
N LEU A 117 -6.46 11.93 -2.40
CA LEU A 117 -6.50 12.58 -1.10
C LEU A 117 -6.92 11.64 0.03
N LEU A 118 -7.74 10.64 -0.26
CA LEU A 118 -8.18 9.64 0.72
C LEU A 118 -7.21 8.47 0.87
N SER A 119 -6.01 8.53 0.28
CA SER A 119 -4.96 7.51 0.41
C SER A 119 -5.48 6.09 0.13
N ARG A 120 -6.21 5.90 -0.97
CA ARG A 120 -6.74 4.58 -1.34
C ARG A 120 -5.59 3.66 -1.75
N PRO A 121 -5.45 2.45 -1.16
CA PRO A 121 -4.36 1.54 -1.46
C PRO A 121 -4.45 1.07 -2.91
N THR A 122 -3.33 1.07 -3.60
CA THR A 122 -3.23 0.71 -5.02
C THR A 122 -1.95 -0.08 -5.22
N TRP A 123 -2.04 -1.24 -5.83
CA TRP A 123 -0.90 -2.01 -6.26
C TRP A 123 -0.36 -1.44 -7.57
N ARG A 124 0.92 -1.18 -7.61
CA ARG A 124 1.68 -0.90 -8.82
C ARG A 124 2.47 -2.14 -9.18
N ILE A 125 2.09 -2.78 -10.25
CA ILE A 125 2.69 -4.01 -10.72
C ILE A 125 3.52 -3.69 -11.95
N LEU A 126 4.81 -4.01 -11.89
CA LEU A 126 5.71 -3.98 -13.04
C LEU A 126 5.84 -5.42 -13.55
N VAL A 127 5.53 -5.66 -14.80
CA VAL A 127 5.61 -6.97 -15.46
C VAL A 127 6.50 -6.89 -16.68
N TYR A 128 7.24 -7.96 -16.94
CA TYR A 128 8.06 -8.15 -18.12
C TYR A 128 7.58 -9.37 -18.88
N SER A 129 7.73 -9.34 -20.20
CA SER A 129 7.41 -10.48 -21.06
C SER A 129 8.34 -11.68 -20.83
N GLY A 130 7.91 -12.87 -21.24
CA GLY A 130 8.58 -14.14 -20.94
C GLY A 130 9.75 -14.50 -21.83
N GLU A 131 10.13 -13.63 -22.78
CA GLU A 131 11.30 -13.84 -23.64
C GLU A 131 12.60 -13.57 -22.87
N ASP A 132 13.72 -14.07 -23.39
CA ASP A 132 15.06 -13.79 -22.90
C ASP A 132 15.94 -13.23 -24.04
N PRO A 133 16.28 -11.92 -24.02
CA PRO A 133 15.83 -10.89 -23.06
C PRO A 133 14.36 -10.49 -23.24
N PRO A 134 13.70 -9.95 -22.18
CA PRO A 134 12.32 -9.51 -22.25
C PRO A 134 12.11 -8.41 -23.31
N ALA A 135 11.19 -8.62 -24.24
CA ALA A 135 10.91 -7.69 -25.34
C ALA A 135 9.97 -6.55 -24.90
N GLN A 136 9.06 -6.82 -23.97
CA GLN A 136 8.05 -5.86 -23.51
C GLN A 136 8.03 -5.75 -22.00
N ARG A 137 7.65 -4.57 -21.54
CA ARG A 137 7.31 -4.34 -20.11
C ARG A 137 5.99 -3.60 -20.00
N ALA A 138 5.33 -3.78 -18.86
CA ALA A 138 4.12 -3.04 -18.57
C ALA A 138 4.05 -2.61 -17.10
N ILE A 139 3.39 -1.48 -16.87
CA ILE A 139 3.01 -1.04 -15.53
C ILE A 139 1.49 -1.15 -15.43
N VAL A 140 1.01 -1.91 -14.45
CA VAL A 140 -0.42 -2.11 -14.19
C VAL A 140 -0.75 -1.57 -12.81
N LEU A 141 -1.81 -0.77 -12.72
CA LEU A 141 -2.36 -0.29 -11.46
C LEU A 141 -3.60 -1.10 -11.10
N VAL A 142 -3.56 -1.76 -9.93
CA VAL A 142 -4.67 -2.57 -9.43
C VAL A 142 -5.17 -1.99 -8.10
N ASP A 143 -6.47 -1.85 -7.97
CA ASP A 143 -7.09 -1.34 -6.74
C ASP A 143 -6.90 -2.34 -5.60
N GLY A 144 -6.25 -1.90 -4.51
CA GLY A 144 -5.95 -2.75 -3.35
C GLY A 144 -7.17 -3.16 -2.51
N VAL A 145 -8.34 -2.57 -2.79
CA VAL A 145 -9.60 -2.89 -2.09
C VAL A 145 -10.46 -3.85 -2.90
N THR A 146 -10.58 -3.60 -4.20
CA THR A 146 -11.51 -4.35 -5.08
C THR A 146 -10.84 -5.34 -6.02
N GLY A 147 -9.52 -5.22 -6.26
CA GLY A 147 -8.80 -6.02 -7.26
C GLY A 147 -9.02 -5.57 -8.70
N ALA A 148 -9.76 -4.50 -8.93
CA ALA A 148 -10.01 -4.00 -10.27
C ALA A 148 -8.74 -3.40 -10.88
N VAL A 149 -8.45 -3.73 -12.14
CA VAL A 149 -7.41 -3.06 -12.92
C VAL A 149 -7.88 -1.64 -13.23
N LEU A 150 -7.13 -0.65 -12.76
CA LEU A 150 -7.47 0.76 -12.89
C LEU A 150 -6.93 1.35 -14.19
N SER A 151 -5.71 0.99 -14.52
CA SER A 151 -5.04 1.37 -15.76
C SER A 151 -3.84 0.45 -15.98
N TYR A 152 -3.42 0.33 -17.22
CA TYR A 152 -2.16 -0.31 -17.57
C TYR A 152 -1.52 0.42 -18.75
N PHE A 153 -0.21 0.32 -18.84
CA PHE A 153 0.59 0.88 -19.90
C PHE A 153 1.63 -0.16 -20.31
N VAL A 154 1.65 -0.50 -21.59
CA VAL A 154 2.59 -1.46 -22.20
C VAL A 154 3.54 -0.67 -23.08
N GLU A 155 4.82 -0.98 -23.01
CA GLU A 155 5.86 -0.41 -23.89
C GLU A 155 6.91 -1.47 -24.24
N ASP A 156 7.66 -1.23 -25.30
CA ASP A 156 8.84 -2.02 -25.61
C ASP A 156 9.86 -1.83 -24.48
N ASN A 157 10.55 -2.90 -24.11
CA ASN A 157 11.51 -2.83 -23.02
C ASN A 157 12.72 -1.97 -23.43
N PRO A 158 12.95 -0.81 -22.78
CA PRO A 158 14.07 0.06 -23.12
C PRO A 158 15.39 -0.40 -22.49
N GLU A 159 15.37 -1.44 -21.68
CA GLU A 159 16.57 -1.93 -21.00
C GLU A 159 17.42 -2.72 -21.98
N ASP A 160 18.69 -2.33 -22.10
CA ASP A 160 19.69 -3.07 -22.85
C ASP A 160 20.27 -4.16 -21.96
N TRP A 161 20.02 -5.42 -22.34
CA TRP A 161 20.49 -6.60 -21.61
C TRP A 161 21.76 -7.21 -22.22
N SER A 162 22.41 -6.51 -23.20
CA SER A 162 23.61 -6.97 -23.89
C SER A 162 24.91 -6.69 -23.13
#